data_8abe67067504e5730444732eb20adbab
#
_entry.id   8abe67067504e5730444732eb20adbab
#
_cell.length_a   1.000
_cell.length_b   1.000
_cell.length_c   1.000
_cell.angle_alpha   90.00
_cell.angle_beta   90.00
_cell.angle_gamma   90.00
#
_symmetry.space_group_name_H-M   'P 1'
#
loop_
_entity.id
_entity.type
_entity.pdbx_description
1 polymer ?
#
loop_
_entity_poly.entity_id
_entity_poly.type
_entity_poly.pdbx_seq_one_letter_code
_entity_poly.pdbx_strand_id
1 'polypeptide(L)'
;MIYGIVGFLDDFLKIFKQINEGLTPWQKMSLQIIGGLIFYFVHVRPSGTDDLNVFGFDLHLGVFYVLFVLFWIVGFSNAVNLTDGIDGLASISVAISLAAYGVIAVVQKQFDVLLIIVTMIGALFGFFVFNHKPAKIFMGDVGSLALGAMLAAISIALRQEWTLLIIGFVYVFETASVMLQVSYFKYTKKKYGEGRRIFRMTPFHHHLELGGLSGKSEKWSEWKVDAFLWSVGAIASILTLIFLYVL
;
A
#
# COMPACT_ATOMS: atom_id res chain seq x y z
N MET A 1 -11.64 -2.58 9.01
CA MET A 1 -12.97 -3.09 8.61
C MET A 1 -13.63 -2.26 7.52
N ILE A 2 -13.80 -0.93 7.65
CA ILE A 2 -14.53 -0.09 6.67
C ILE A 2 -13.98 -0.24 5.25
N TYR A 3 -12.67 -0.16 5.06
CA TYR A 3 -12.02 -0.33 3.75
C TYR A 3 -12.22 -1.73 3.14
N GLY A 4 -12.31 -2.77 3.99
CA GLY A 4 -12.70 -4.11 3.53
C GLY A 4 -14.14 -4.17 3.03
N ILE A 5 -15.06 -3.44 3.68
CA ILE A 5 -16.45 -3.32 3.21
C ILE A 5 -16.50 -2.57 1.89
N VAL A 6 -15.72 -1.50 1.72
CA VAL A 6 -15.63 -0.77 0.44
C VAL A 6 -15.14 -1.69 -0.68
N GLY A 7 -14.08 -2.47 -0.41
CA GLY A 7 -13.58 -3.45 -1.37
C GLY A 7 -14.60 -4.56 -1.67
N PHE A 8 -15.28 -5.07 -0.63
CA PHE A 8 -16.34 -6.05 -0.82
C PHE A 8 -17.47 -5.52 -1.72
N LEU A 9 -17.91 -4.29 -1.52
CA LEU A 9 -18.94 -3.69 -2.36
C LEU A 9 -18.47 -3.56 -3.82
N ASP A 10 -17.20 -3.19 -4.03
CA ASP A 10 -16.62 -3.09 -5.37
C ASP A 10 -16.57 -4.46 -6.07
N ASP A 11 -16.01 -5.47 -5.40
CA ASP A 11 -15.89 -6.82 -5.95
C ASP A 11 -17.26 -7.50 -6.12
N PHE A 12 -18.17 -7.31 -5.16
CA PHE A 12 -19.54 -7.84 -5.25
C PHE A 12 -20.29 -7.29 -6.46
N LEU A 13 -20.17 -5.98 -6.73
CA LEU A 13 -20.82 -5.36 -7.89
C LEU A 13 -20.25 -5.92 -9.20
N LYS A 14 -18.93 -6.17 -9.30
CA LYS A 14 -18.32 -6.81 -10.47
C LYS A 14 -18.89 -8.20 -10.73
N ILE A 15 -18.99 -9.02 -9.67
CA ILE A 15 -19.53 -10.38 -9.76
C ILE A 15 -21.04 -10.36 -10.09
N PHE A 16 -21.82 -9.54 -9.38
CA PHE A 16 -23.27 -9.49 -9.53
C PHE A 16 -23.68 -8.98 -10.92
N LYS A 17 -23.01 -7.96 -11.44
CA LYS A 17 -23.28 -7.42 -12.78
C LYS A 17 -22.63 -8.21 -13.91
N GLN A 18 -21.74 -9.17 -13.60
CA GLN A 18 -20.93 -9.93 -14.57
C GLN A 18 -20.15 -9.02 -15.54
N ILE A 19 -19.71 -7.86 -15.06
CA ILE A 19 -18.90 -6.89 -15.80
C ILE A 19 -17.69 -6.48 -14.95
N ASN A 20 -16.62 -6.02 -15.60
CA ASN A 20 -15.41 -5.56 -14.90
C ASN A 20 -15.57 -4.18 -14.22
N GLU A 21 -16.77 -3.60 -14.25
CA GLU A 21 -17.06 -2.30 -13.64
C GLU A 21 -17.72 -2.50 -12.27
N GLY A 22 -16.97 -2.28 -11.20
CA GLY A 22 -17.46 -2.20 -9.83
C GLY A 22 -18.05 -0.83 -9.49
N LEU A 23 -17.62 -0.26 -8.38
CA LEU A 23 -17.91 1.13 -8.01
C LEU A 23 -17.23 2.09 -8.99
N THR A 24 -17.90 3.19 -9.30
CA THR A 24 -17.22 4.26 -10.04
C THR A 24 -16.06 4.83 -9.21
N PRO A 25 -15.00 5.38 -9.84
CA PRO A 25 -13.86 5.95 -9.12
C PRO A 25 -14.28 6.97 -8.04
N TRP A 26 -15.30 7.78 -8.31
CA TRP A 26 -15.83 8.76 -7.36
C TRP A 26 -16.57 8.11 -6.19
N GLN A 27 -17.35 7.07 -6.42
CA GLN A 27 -18.03 6.33 -5.36
C GLN A 27 -17.01 5.64 -4.45
N LYS A 28 -16.00 4.97 -5.03
CA LYS A 28 -14.91 4.33 -4.29
C LYS A 28 -14.14 5.34 -3.45
N MET A 29 -13.74 6.46 -4.05
CA MET A 29 -13.04 7.55 -3.36
C MET A 29 -13.88 8.13 -2.21
N SER A 30 -15.17 8.41 -2.44
CA SER A 30 -16.05 8.99 -1.41
C SER A 30 -16.20 8.05 -0.20
N LEU A 31 -16.38 6.74 -0.43
CA LEU A 31 -16.48 5.76 0.64
C LEU A 31 -15.15 5.62 1.42
N GLN A 32 -14.01 5.69 0.73
CA GLN A 32 -12.69 5.69 1.37
C GLN A 32 -12.48 6.94 2.23
N ILE A 33 -12.89 8.13 1.75
CA ILE A 33 -12.83 9.38 2.52
C ILE A 33 -13.71 9.28 3.77
N ILE A 34 -14.92 8.76 3.65
CA ILE A 34 -15.81 8.53 4.81
C ILE A 34 -15.14 7.60 5.81
N GLY A 35 -14.54 6.50 5.35
CA GLY A 35 -13.80 5.58 6.20
C GLY A 35 -12.60 6.24 6.93
N GLY A 36 -11.86 7.08 6.23
CA GLY A 36 -10.75 7.86 6.79
C GLY A 36 -11.23 8.90 7.83
N LEU A 37 -12.35 9.58 7.57
CA LEU A 37 -12.98 10.50 8.54
C LEU A 37 -13.43 9.76 9.81
N ILE A 38 -14.05 8.59 9.66
CA ILE A 38 -14.45 7.78 10.83
C ILE A 38 -13.21 7.41 11.65
N PHE A 39 -12.12 6.95 11.00
CA PHE A 39 -10.87 6.66 11.69
C PHE A 39 -10.32 7.90 12.42
N TYR A 40 -10.30 9.06 11.76
CA TYR A 40 -9.84 10.29 12.37
C TYR A 40 -10.64 10.67 13.62
N PHE A 41 -11.97 10.70 13.53
CA PHE A 41 -12.82 11.10 14.66
C PHE A 41 -12.86 10.08 15.79
N VAL A 42 -12.68 8.79 15.51
CA VAL A 42 -12.75 7.72 16.52
C VAL A 42 -11.39 7.48 17.19
N HIS A 43 -10.29 7.57 16.45
CA HIS A 43 -8.96 7.22 16.98
C HIS A 43 -8.02 8.41 17.11
N VAL A 44 -7.92 9.27 16.10
CA VAL A 44 -6.90 10.32 16.05
C VAL A 44 -7.30 11.50 16.92
N ARG A 45 -8.50 12.03 16.74
CA ARG A 45 -8.97 13.19 17.49
C ARG A 45 -9.03 12.97 19.02
N PRO A 46 -9.51 11.81 19.53
CA PRO A 46 -9.51 11.55 20.96
C PRO A 46 -8.11 11.40 21.58
N SER A 47 -7.10 11.02 20.79
CA SER A 47 -5.71 10.96 21.25
C SER A 47 -5.08 12.35 21.47
N GLY A 48 -5.75 13.41 21.00
CA GLY A 48 -5.23 14.78 21.08
C GLY A 48 -4.03 15.04 20.16
N THR A 49 -3.81 14.16 19.19
CA THR A 49 -2.68 14.21 18.27
C THR A 49 -3.07 14.99 17.01
N ASP A 50 -2.47 16.12 16.79
CA ASP A 50 -2.61 16.97 15.60
C ASP A 50 -1.25 17.41 15.01
N ASP A 51 -0.18 16.73 15.46
CA ASP A 51 1.19 16.92 15.01
C ASP A 51 1.63 15.74 14.15
N LEU A 52 2.28 16.03 13.01
CA LEU A 52 2.95 15.06 12.19
C LEU A 52 4.42 14.95 12.62
N ASN A 53 4.83 13.78 13.09
CA ASN A 53 6.24 13.53 13.37
C ASN A 53 6.98 13.22 12.08
N VAL A 54 8.00 14.01 11.75
CA VAL A 54 8.87 13.81 10.59
C VAL A 54 10.32 13.79 11.06
N PHE A 55 10.97 12.65 11.03
CA PHE A 55 12.36 12.45 11.46
C PHE A 55 12.65 12.95 12.90
N GLY A 56 11.69 12.79 13.80
CA GLY A 56 11.81 13.28 15.18
C GLY A 56 11.43 14.74 15.39
N PHE A 57 11.07 15.48 14.34
CA PHE A 57 10.51 16.82 14.44
C PHE A 57 9.00 16.78 14.36
N ASP A 58 8.31 17.37 15.34
CA ASP A 58 6.86 17.48 15.32
C ASP A 58 6.45 18.73 14.53
N LEU A 59 5.77 18.49 13.42
CA LEU A 59 5.16 19.53 12.59
C LEU A 59 3.71 19.72 13.02
N HIS A 60 3.43 20.83 13.70
CA HIS A 60 2.07 21.14 14.17
C HIS A 60 1.16 21.51 12.99
N LEU A 61 0.26 20.61 12.63
CA LEU A 61 -0.70 20.81 11.56
C LEU A 61 -2.08 21.27 12.05
N GLY A 62 -2.37 21.10 13.35
CA GLY A 62 -3.67 21.44 13.94
C GLY A 62 -4.83 20.82 13.16
N VAL A 63 -5.82 21.64 12.80
CA VAL A 63 -7.00 21.14 12.08
C VAL A 63 -6.67 20.55 10.71
N PHE A 64 -5.54 20.89 10.09
CA PHE A 64 -5.12 20.33 8.82
C PHE A 64 -4.60 18.90 8.92
N TYR A 65 -4.34 18.39 10.14
CA TYR A 65 -3.92 17.01 10.33
C TYR A 65 -4.97 16.00 9.80
N VAL A 66 -6.26 16.35 9.82
CA VAL A 66 -7.30 15.51 9.20
C VAL A 66 -7.06 15.29 7.71
N LEU A 67 -6.62 16.32 6.98
CA LEU A 67 -6.33 16.20 5.54
C LEU A 67 -5.14 15.29 5.30
N PHE A 68 -4.11 15.37 6.16
CA PHE A 68 -2.99 14.44 6.13
C PHE A 68 -3.46 13.00 6.37
N VAL A 69 -4.25 12.73 7.40
CA VAL A 69 -4.77 11.40 7.73
C VAL A 69 -5.58 10.83 6.56
N LEU A 70 -6.46 11.63 5.95
CA LEU A 70 -7.24 11.22 4.79
C LEU A 70 -6.33 10.87 3.59
N PHE A 71 -5.39 11.75 3.27
CA PHE A 71 -4.42 11.51 2.20
C PHE A 71 -3.62 10.23 2.44
N TRP A 72 -3.18 10.01 3.68
CA TRP A 72 -2.37 8.88 4.08
C TRP A 72 -3.11 7.55 3.96
N ILE A 73 -4.29 7.46 4.57
CA ILE A 73 -5.08 6.22 4.57
C ILE A 73 -5.60 5.90 3.17
N VAL A 74 -6.17 6.87 2.47
CA VAL A 74 -6.67 6.66 1.10
C VAL A 74 -5.52 6.36 0.14
N GLY A 75 -4.40 7.08 0.28
CA GLY A 75 -3.22 6.90 -0.55
C GLY A 75 -2.64 5.49 -0.43
N PHE A 76 -2.34 5.04 0.79
CA PHE A 76 -1.78 3.69 1.01
C PHE A 76 -2.79 2.57 0.76
N SER A 77 -4.08 2.79 1.00
CA SER A 77 -5.13 1.85 0.61
C SER A 77 -5.08 1.55 -0.89
N ASN A 78 -5.03 2.58 -1.72
CA ASN A 78 -4.95 2.40 -3.16
C ASN A 78 -3.55 1.95 -3.63
N ALA A 79 -2.48 2.32 -2.93
CA ALA A 79 -1.11 1.90 -3.28
C ALA A 79 -0.92 0.39 -3.10
N VAL A 80 -1.41 -0.19 -2.00
CA VAL A 80 -1.38 -1.64 -1.80
C VAL A 80 -2.30 -2.34 -2.81
N ASN A 81 -3.47 -1.77 -3.12
CA ASN A 81 -4.36 -2.31 -4.14
C ASN A 81 -3.70 -2.34 -5.54
N LEU A 82 -2.94 -1.31 -5.92
CA LEU A 82 -2.17 -1.31 -7.16
C LEU A 82 -1.01 -2.32 -7.16
N THR A 83 -0.49 -2.68 -5.99
CA THR A 83 0.58 -3.67 -5.83
C THR A 83 0.06 -5.11 -5.92
N ASP A 84 -1.24 -5.33 -5.68
CA ASP A 84 -1.90 -6.64 -5.75
C ASP A 84 -2.20 -7.05 -7.21
N GLY A 85 -1.17 -7.03 -8.06
CA GLY A 85 -1.30 -7.30 -9.50
C GLY A 85 -0.72 -8.64 -9.96
N ILE A 86 0.08 -9.32 -9.13
CA ILE A 86 0.62 -10.66 -9.38
C ILE A 86 0.52 -11.53 -8.12
N ASP A 87 0.52 -12.86 -8.33
CA ASP A 87 0.27 -13.85 -7.29
C ASP A 87 1.29 -13.73 -6.14
N GLY A 88 0.83 -13.45 -4.92
CA GLY A 88 1.67 -13.43 -3.71
C GLY A 88 2.39 -12.12 -3.42
N LEU A 89 2.53 -11.20 -4.37
CA LEU A 89 3.31 -9.97 -4.19
C LEU A 89 2.81 -9.13 -3.01
N ALA A 90 1.52 -8.78 -3.00
CA ALA A 90 0.96 -7.91 -1.97
C ALA A 90 0.96 -8.56 -0.59
N SER A 91 0.62 -9.85 -0.49
CA SER A 91 0.51 -10.55 0.80
C SER A 91 1.83 -10.57 1.57
N ILE A 92 2.93 -10.93 0.92
CA ILE A 92 4.25 -10.98 1.58
C ILE A 92 4.84 -9.57 1.76
N SER A 93 4.67 -8.67 0.78
CA SER A 93 5.12 -7.28 0.96
C SER A 93 4.48 -6.63 2.19
N VAL A 94 3.17 -6.84 2.41
CA VAL A 94 2.46 -6.34 3.60
C VAL A 94 2.96 -7.03 4.87
N ALA A 95 3.21 -8.34 4.85
CA ALA A 95 3.77 -9.06 5.99
C ALA A 95 5.15 -8.52 6.39
N ILE A 96 6.03 -8.21 5.42
CA ILE A 96 7.34 -7.57 5.64
C ILE A 96 7.18 -6.20 6.31
N SER A 97 6.29 -5.35 5.76
CA SER A 97 6.03 -4.02 6.32
C SER A 97 5.46 -4.10 7.74
N LEU A 98 4.52 -5.03 7.98
CA LEU A 98 3.97 -5.28 9.30
C LEU A 98 5.03 -5.79 10.29
N ALA A 99 5.96 -6.65 9.85
CA ALA A 99 7.04 -7.13 10.70
C ALA A 99 7.94 -5.96 11.17
N ALA A 100 8.25 -5.00 10.30
CA ALA A 100 8.98 -3.80 10.68
C ALA A 100 8.21 -2.95 11.71
N TYR A 101 6.91 -2.72 11.47
CA TYR A 101 6.07 -2.04 12.47
C TYR A 101 5.90 -2.84 13.76
N GLY A 102 5.96 -4.17 13.70
CA GLY A 102 5.97 -5.03 14.88
C GLY A 102 7.17 -4.75 15.79
N VAL A 103 8.36 -4.58 15.20
CA VAL A 103 9.57 -4.18 15.96
C VAL A 103 9.38 -2.79 16.59
N ILE A 104 8.85 -1.82 15.84
CA ILE A 104 8.57 -0.48 16.35
C ILE A 104 7.57 -0.54 17.52
N ALA A 105 6.49 -1.31 17.39
CA ALA A 105 5.48 -1.48 18.43
C ALA A 105 6.06 -2.12 19.70
N VAL A 106 6.96 -3.10 19.57
CA VAL A 106 7.68 -3.70 20.73
C VAL A 106 8.53 -2.67 21.44
N VAL A 107 9.34 -1.91 20.71
CA VAL A 107 10.22 -0.88 21.30
C VAL A 107 9.41 0.22 21.97
N GLN A 108 8.29 0.64 21.38
CA GLN A 108 7.37 1.63 21.96
C GLN A 108 6.44 1.04 23.04
N LYS A 109 6.49 -0.28 23.31
CA LYS A 109 5.61 -0.99 24.27
C LYS A 109 4.12 -0.87 23.93
N GLN A 110 3.78 -0.71 22.65
CA GLN A 110 2.40 -0.61 22.15
C GLN A 110 1.86 -2.03 21.86
N PHE A 111 1.59 -2.80 22.92
CA PHE A 111 1.25 -4.22 22.80
C PHE A 111 -0.10 -4.47 22.14
N ASP A 112 -1.05 -3.54 22.24
CA ASP A 112 -2.35 -3.65 21.56
C ASP A 112 -2.17 -3.58 20.04
N VAL A 113 -1.33 -2.66 19.56
CA VAL A 113 -0.99 -2.55 18.14
C VAL A 113 -0.19 -3.78 17.68
N LEU A 114 0.76 -4.25 18.52
CA LEU A 114 1.53 -5.46 18.24
C LEU A 114 0.64 -6.69 18.07
N LEU A 115 -0.39 -6.86 18.90
CA LEU A 115 -1.34 -7.97 18.80
C LEU A 115 -2.05 -7.98 17.43
N ILE A 116 -2.50 -6.82 16.98
CA ILE A 116 -3.11 -6.66 15.65
C ILE A 116 -2.10 -7.06 14.56
N ILE A 117 -0.86 -6.54 14.65
CA ILE A 117 0.19 -6.82 13.68
C ILE A 117 0.48 -8.32 13.58
N VAL A 118 0.72 -8.99 14.70
CA VAL A 118 1.06 -10.43 14.72
C VAL A 118 -0.10 -11.28 14.18
N THR A 119 -1.34 -10.93 14.55
CA THR A 119 -2.53 -11.62 14.04
C THR A 119 -2.63 -11.49 12.53
N MET A 120 -2.40 -10.30 11.99
CA MET A 120 -2.45 -10.07 10.55
C MET A 120 -1.30 -10.74 9.79
N ILE A 121 -0.10 -10.76 10.34
CA ILE A 121 1.03 -11.51 9.75
C ILE A 121 0.66 -13.00 9.66
N GLY A 122 0.12 -13.58 10.74
CA GLY A 122 -0.34 -14.97 10.73
C GLY A 122 -1.41 -15.25 9.67
N ALA A 123 -2.40 -14.36 9.56
CA ALA A 123 -3.45 -14.44 8.54
C ALA A 123 -2.87 -14.34 7.10
N LEU A 124 -1.92 -13.44 6.88
CA LEU A 124 -1.26 -13.27 5.57
C LEU A 124 -0.42 -14.49 5.18
N PHE A 125 0.30 -15.10 6.10
CA PHE A 125 1.01 -16.36 5.81
C PHE A 125 0.04 -17.51 5.51
N GLY A 126 -1.06 -17.62 6.25
CA GLY A 126 -2.12 -18.60 5.95
C GLY A 126 -2.75 -18.38 4.58
N PHE A 127 -3.01 -17.12 4.22
CA PHE A 127 -3.50 -16.72 2.90
C PHE A 127 -2.49 -17.03 1.80
N PHE A 128 -1.20 -16.73 2.01
CA PHE A 128 -0.14 -16.94 1.03
C PHE A 128 0.03 -18.40 0.63
N VAL A 129 -0.27 -19.35 1.51
CA VAL A 129 -0.25 -20.79 1.17
C VAL A 129 -1.15 -21.11 -0.04
N PHE A 130 -2.20 -20.32 -0.26
CA PHE A 130 -3.13 -20.49 -1.39
C PHE A 130 -2.99 -19.39 -2.46
N ASN A 131 -2.36 -18.28 -2.13
CA ASN A 131 -2.21 -17.13 -3.03
C ASN A 131 -0.86 -17.10 -3.78
N HIS A 132 0.12 -17.95 -3.40
CA HIS A 132 1.37 -18.02 -4.16
C HIS A 132 1.16 -18.60 -5.56
N LYS A 133 2.06 -18.31 -6.48
CA LYS A 133 2.00 -18.78 -7.88
C LYS A 133 2.11 -20.31 -8.01
N PRO A 134 1.19 -21.00 -8.69
CA PRO A 134 -0.08 -20.49 -9.25
C PRO A 134 -1.16 -20.31 -8.18
N ALA A 135 -1.73 -19.11 -8.09
CA ALA A 135 -2.69 -18.79 -7.06
C ALA A 135 -3.99 -19.61 -7.20
N LYS A 136 -4.51 -20.06 -6.05
CA LYS A 136 -5.81 -20.72 -5.94
C LYS A 136 -6.90 -19.78 -5.43
N ILE A 137 -6.49 -18.70 -4.76
CA ILE A 137 -7.37 -17.64 -4.24
C ILE A 137 -6.73 -16.29 -4.53
N PHE A 138 -7.55 -15.26 -4.69
CA PHE A 138 -7.12 -13.88 -4.92
C PHE A 138 -7.56 -12.98 -3.78
N MET A 139 -6.76 -11.95 -3.49
CA MET A 139 -7.02 -11.02 -2.39
C MET A 139 -8.18 -10.09 -2.71
N GLY A 140 -8.24 -9.62 -3.94
CA GLY A 140 -9.24 -8.65 -4.42
C GLY A 140 -9.17 -7.31 -3.70
N ASP A 141 -10.13 -6.45 -4.03
CA ASP A 141 -10.24 -5.13 -3.41
C ASP A 141 -10.58 -5.22 -1.92
N VAL A 142 -11.26 -6.29 -1.50
CA VAL A 142 -11.60 -6.55 -0.09
C VAL A 142 -10.35 -6.56 0.78
N GLY A 143 -9.35 -7.33 0.39
CA GLY A 143 -8.12 -7.50 1.16
C GLY A 143 -7.15 -6.35 0.95
N SER A 144 -6.86 -6.01 -0.29
CA SER A 144 -5.79 -5.06 -0.63
C SER A 144 -6.09 -3.64 -0.13
N LEU A 145 -7.34 -3.14 -0.26
CA LEU A 145 -7.72 -1.84 0.29
C LEU A 145 -7.66 -1.83 1.82
N ALA A 146 -8.12 -2.92 2.47
CA ALA A 146 -8.09 -3.02 3.92
C ALA A 146 -6.67 -3.06 4.46
N LEU A 147 -5.76 -3.81 3.83
CA LEU A 147 -4.37 -3.94 4.24
C LEU A 147 -3.60 -2.63 4.10
N GLY A 148 -3.78 -1.90 3.00
CA GLY A 148 -3.15 -0.60 2.81
C GLY A 148 -3.64 0.45 3.82
N ALA A 149 -4.94 0.51 4.06
CA ALA A 149 -5.51 1.39 5.08
C ALA A 149 -5.03 1.01 6.50
N MET A 150 -4.86 -0.27 6.79
CA MET A 150 -4.34 -0.76 8.07
C MET A 150 -2.89 -0.37 8.28
N LEU A 151 -2.01 -0.51 7.27
CA LEU A 151 -0.62 -0.05 7.36
C LEU A 151 -0.54 1.44 7.67
N ALA A 152 -1.34 2.26 6.97
CA ALA A 152 -1.43 3.69 7.23
C ALA A 152 -1.94 3.99 8.65
N ALA A 153 -2.97 3.28 9.11
CA ALA A 153 -3.51 3.44 10.46
C ALA A 153 -2.50 3.04 11.54
N ILE A 154 -1.73 1.96 11.34
CA ILE A 154 -0.66 1.51 12.26
C ILE A 154 0.45 2.56 12.31
N SER A 155 0.88 3.11 11.17
CA SER A 155 1.92 4.15 11.14
C SER A 155 1.51 5.40 11.92
N ILE A 156 0.24 5.81 11.83
CA ILE A 156 -0.34 6.92 12.60
C ILE A 156 -0.41 6.56 14.09
N ALA A 157 -0.92 5.36 14.44
CA ALA A 157 -1.04 4.93 15.83
C ALA A 157 0.32 4.87 16.54
N LEU A 158 1.37 4.51 15.85
CA LEU A 158 2.74 4.46 16.36
C LEU A 158 3.48 5.80 16.24
N ARG A 159 2.86 6.85 15.71
CA ARG A 159 3.52 8.15 15.46
C ARG A 159 4.78 8.02 14.59
N GLN A 160 4.71 7.14 13.61
CA GLN A 160 5.80 6.82 12.69
C GLN A 160 5.30 6.87 11.24
N GLU A 161 4.57 7.94 10.92
CA GLU A 161 3.91 8.09 9.62
C GLU A 161 4.92 8.09 8.48
N TRP A 162 5.95 8.93 8.59
CA TRP A 162 6.96 9.08 7.53
C TRP A 162 7.70 7.77 7.22
N THR A 163 7.86 6.88 8.22
CA THR A 163 8.55 5.60 8.00
C THR A 163 7.84 4.73 6.97
N LEU A 164 6.52 4.91 6.81
CA LEU A 164 5.74 4.14 5.84
C LEU A 164 6.12 4.46 4.39
N LEU A 165 6.69 5.65 4.12
CA LEU A 165 7.24 5.95 2.78
C LEU A 165 8.43 5.07 2.43
N ILE A 166 9.22 4.66 3.44
CA ILE A 166 10.43 3.85 3.26
C ILE A 166 10.09 2.37 3.46
N ILE A 167 9.45 2.00 4.57
CA ILE A 167 8.99 0.61 4.82
C ILE A 167 8.06 0.14 3.70
N GLY A 168 7.15 1.01 3.25
CA GLY A 168 6.22 0.79 2.16
C GLY A 168 6.75 1.21 0.80
N PHE A 169 8.07 1.31 0.61
CA PHE A 169 8.67 1.82 -0.64
C PHE A 169 8.15 1.10 -1.88
N VAL A 170 7.91 -0.19 -1.80
CA VAL A 170 7.37 -0.97 -2.92
C VAL A 170 6.03 -0.39 -3.37
N TYR A 171 5.08 -0.16 -2.46
CA TYR A 171 3.76 0.39 -2.80
C TYR A 171 3.85 1.82 -3.35
N VAL A 172 4.72 2.62 -2.74
CA VAL A 172 4.97 4.00 -3.19
C VAL A 172 5.53 4.01 -4.61
N PHE A 173 6.49 3.13 -4.89
CA PHE A 173 7.12 3.05 -6.21
C PHE A 173 6.18 2.48 -7.28
N GLU A 174 5.38 1.45 -6.95
CA GLU A 174 4.35 0.91 -7.84
C GLU A 174 3.36 2.01 -8.23
N THR A 175 2.84 2.74 -7.24
CA THR A 175 1.91 3.87 -7.47
C THR A 175 2.57 4.99 -8.28
N ALA A 176 3.79 5.39 -7.92
CA ALA A 176 4.54 6.43 -8.63
C ALA A 176 4.78 6.05 -10.09
N SER A 177 5.08 4.78 -10.38
CA SER A 177 5.27 4.30 -11.75
C SER A 177 4.02 4.51 -12.61
N VAL A 178 2.83 4.25 -12.05
CA VAL A 178 1.54 4.47 -12.74
C VAL A 178 1.31 5.97 -12.95
N MET A 179 1.50 6.79 -11.90
CA MET A 179 1.29 8.23 -11.99
C MET A 179 2.22 8.88 -13.02
N LEU A 180 3.50 8.50 -13.02
CA LEU A 180 4.49 8.99 -13.98
C LEU A 180 4.13 8.57 -15.41
N GLN A 181 3.79 7.30 -15.61
CA GLN A 181 3.42 6.78 -16.92
C GLN A 181 2.20 7.52 -17.50
N VAL A 182 1.14 7.64 -16.71
CA VAL A 182 -0.11 8.29 -17.15
C VAL A 182 0.11 9.77 -17.44
N SER A 183 0.85 10.46 -16.57
CA SER A 183 1.16 11.89 -16.73
C SER A 183 2.02 12.14 -17.98
N TYR A 184 3.07 11.35 -18.15
CA TYR A 184 3.95 11.46 -19.30
C TYR A 184 3.24 11.12 -20.62
N PHE A 185 2.41 10.05 -20.61
CA PHE A 185 1.63 9.67 -21.77
C PHE A 185 0.66 10.78 -22.21
N LYS A 186 -0.08 11.36 -21.25
CA LYS A 186 -0.99 12.49 -21.53
C LYS A 186 -0.23 13.73 -22.02
N TYR A 187 0.91 14.07 -21.40
CA TYR A 187 1.74 15.20 -21.80
C TYR A 187 2.26 15.03 -23.22
N THR A 188 2.84 13.88 -23.55
CA THR A 188 3.41 13.62 -24.88
C THR A 188 2.33 13.54 -25.94
N LYS A 189 1.16 12.94 -25.65
CA LYS A 189 0.02 12.94 -26.55
C LYS A 189 -0.47 14.34 -26.87
N LYS A 190 -0.51 15.24 -25.87
CA LYS A 190 -0.90 16.64 -26.07
C LYS A 190 0.15 17.41 -26.89
N LYS A 191 1.44 17.15 -26.64
CA LYS A 191 2.55 17.93 -27.27
C LYS A 191 2.93 17.42 -28.67
N TYR A 192 2.88 16.12 -28.89
CA TYR A 192 3.41 15.49 -30.12
C TYR A 192 2.34 14.75 -30.94
N GLY A 193 1.08 14.74 -30.49
CA GLY A 193 0.00 13.99 -31.13
C GLY A 193 -0.02 12.48 -30.77
N GLU A 194 1.10 11.95 -30.29
CA GLU A 194 1.28 10.54 -29.94
C GLU A 194 1.69 10.39 -28.47
N GLY A 195 1.05 9.45 -27.76
CA GLY A 195 1.41 9.13 -26.39
C GLY A 195 2.64 8.24 -26.32
N ARG A 196 3.68 8.68 -25.58
CA ARG A 196 4.91 7.91 -25.35
C ARG A 196 4.89 7.27 -23.97
N ARG A 197 5.54 6.12 -23.82
CA ARG A 197 5.62 5.37 -22.56
C ARG A 197 7.03 5.46 -21.99
N ILE A 198 7.13 5.59 -20.64
CA ILE A 198 8.39 5.48 -19.89
C ILE A 198 8.67 4.00 -19.61
N PHE A 199 7.69 3.30 -19.04
CA PHE A 199 7.75 1.89 -18.73
C PHE A 199 7.07 1.07 -19.81
N ARG A 200 7.48 -0.18 -20.01
CA ARG A 200 6.83 -1.11 -20.95
C ARG A 200 5.36 -1.32 -20.59
N MET A 201 5.09 -1.47 -19.30
CA MET A 201 3.76 -1.54 -18.69
C MET A 201 3.82 -1.01 -17.27
N THR A 202 2.72 -0.59 -16.69
CA THR A 202 2.58 -0.20 -15.28
C THR A 202 1.35 -0.87 -14.67
N PRO A 203 1.38 -1.17 -13.35
CA PRO A 203 2.42 -0.86 -12.36
C PRO A 203 3.79 -1.49 -12.65
N PHE A 204 4.83 -1.17 -11.86
CA PHE A 204 6.22 -1.50 -12.17
C PHE A 204 6.52 -3.01 -12.19
N HIS A 205 5.84 -3.82 -11.40
CA HIS A 205 5.98 -5.28 -11.46
C HIS A 205 5.74 -5.82 -12.87
N HIS A 206 4.75 -5.31 -13.61
CA HIS A 206 4.53 -5.69 -15.01
C HIS A 206 5.65 -5.23 -15.95
N HIS A 207 6.32 -4.11 -15.65
CA HIS A 207 7.52 -3.72 -16.38
C HIS A 207 8.63 -4.75 -16.22
N LEU A 208 8.81 -5.30 -15.02
CA LEU A 208 9.78 -6.35 -14.72
C LEU A 208 9.43 -7.66 -15.43
N GLU A 209 8.16 -8.10 -15.38
CA GLU A 209 7.69 -9.29 -16.10
C GLU A 209 7.98 -9.20 -17.61
N LEU A 210 7.86 -8.01 -18.18
CA LEU A 210 8.18 -7.77 -19.60
C LEU A 210 9.69 -7.56 -19.86
N GLY A 211 10.56 -7.84 -18.89
CA GLY A 211 12.01 -7.77 -19.04
C GLY A 211 12.56 -6.32 -19.01
N GLY A 212 11.89 -5.40 -18.31
CA GLY A 212 12.24 -3.98 -18.30
C GLY A 212 13.65 -3.65 -17.82
N LEU A 213 14.23 -4.43 -16.89
CA LEU A 213 15.58 -4.22 -16.38
C LEU A 213 16.65 -5.05 -17.09
N SER A 214 16.30 -6.10 -17.83
CA SER A 214 17.29 -7.00 -18.43
C SER A 214 17.96 -6.44 -19.67
N GLY A 215 17.50 -5.32 -20.22
CA GLY A 215 18.01 -4.73 -21.47
C GLY A 215 17.79 -5.63 -22.72
N LYS A 216 17.55 -6.89 -22.50
CA LYS A 216 17.15 -7.93 -23.47
C LYS A 216 15.68 -8.23 -23.22
N SER A 217 14.98 -8.75 -24.24
CA SER A 217 13.55 -9.10 -24.14
C SER A 217 13.26 -10.31 -23.24
N GLU A 218 14.15 -10.62 -22.29
CA GLU A 218 14.01 -11.74 -21.39
C GLU A 218 13.00 -11.40 -20.28
N LYS A 219 11.86 -12.06 -20.34
CA LYS A 219 10.78 -11.92 -19.38
C LYS A 219 11.19 -12.51 -18.03
N TRP A 220 10.85 -11.81 -16.96
CA TRP A 220 11.01 -12.35 -15.60
C TRP A 220 9.79 -13.20 -15.25
N SER A 221 10.02 -14.33 -14.57
CA SER A 221 8.93 -15.07 -13.93
C SER A 221 8.35 -14.26 -12.77
N GLU A 222 7.08 -14.45 -12.44
CA GLU A 222 6.45 -13.79 -11.28
C GLU A 222 7.25 -14.03 -10.00
N TRP A 223 7.70 -15.26 -9.72
CA TRP A 223 8.58 -15.58 -8.59
C TRP A 223 9.85 -14.71 -8.54
N LYS A 224 10.44 -14.41 -9.70
CA LYS A 224 11.62 -13.54 -9.75
C LYS A 224 11.26 -12.09 -9.44
N VAL A 225 10.11 -11.63 -9.93
CA VAL A 225 9.59 -10.28 -9.64
C VAL A 225 9.27 -10.16 -8.16
N ASP A 226 8.55 -11.12 -7.59
CA ASP A 226 8.20 -11.19 -6.18
C ASP A 226 9.43 -11.16 -5.30
N ALA A 227 10.38 -12.08 -5.52
CA ALA A 227 11.61 -12.17 -4.73
C ALA A 227 12.40 -10.86 -4.78
N PHE A 228 12.46 -10.19 -5.94
CA PHE A 228 13.12 -8.90 -6.08
C PHE A 228 12.41 -7.82 -5.27
N LEU A 229 11.09 -7.64 -5.42
CA LEU A 229 10.33 -6.60 -4.75
C LEU A 229 10.24 -6.86 -3.24
N TRP A 230 10.07 -8.11 -2.80
CA TRP A 230 10.14 -8.46 -1.37
C TRP A 230 11.52 -8.13 -0.78
N SER A 231 12.61 -8.42 -1.51
CA SER A 231 13.95 -8.07 -1.07
C SER A 231 14.14 -6.56 -0.93
N VAL A 232 13.63 -5.77 -1.88
CA VAL A 232 13.64 -4.32 -1.82
C VAL A 232 12.87 -3.83 -0.59
N GLY A 233 11.66 -4.34 -0.34
CA GLY A 233 10.84 -4.00 0.82
C GLY A 233 11.52 -4.38 2.14
N ALA A 234 12.13 -5.58 2.22
CA ALA A 234 12.85 -6.03 3.40
C ALA A 234 14.08 -5.17 3.70
N ILE A 235 14.89 -4.86 2.68
CA ILE A 235 16.05 -3.98 2.83
C ILE A 235 15.62 -2.59 3.30
N ALA A 236 14.60 -1.99 2.69
CA ALA A 236 14.08 -0.70 3.08
C ALA A 236 13.56 -0.70 4.53
N SER A 237 12.88 -1.76 4.95
CA SER A 237 12.41 -1.97 6.32
C SER A 237 13.57 -2.07 7.32
N ILE A 238 14.60 -2.86 7.01
CA ILE A 238 15.79 -3.03 7.86
C ILE A 238 16.54 -1.70 7.99
N LEU A 239 16.76 -0.98 6.89
CA LEU A 239 17.42 0.32 6.91
C LEU A 239 16.65 1.34 7.76
N THR A 240 15.33 1.33 7.69
CA THR A 240 14.48 2.19 8.54
C THR A 240 14.66 1.87 10.01
N LEU A 241 14.66 0.58 10.39
CA LEU A 241 14.84 0.18 11.78
C LEU A 241 16.25 0.53 12.30
N ILE A 242 17.29 0.36 11.47
CA ILE A 242 18.65 0.78 11.81
C ILE A 242 18.70 2.29 12.04
N PHE A 243 18.11 3.06 11.15
CA PHE A 243 18.04 4.52 11.29
C PHE A 243 17.33 4.96 12.57
N LEU A 244 16.23 4.31 12.93
CA LEU A 244 15.45 4.69 14.11
C LEU A 244 16.09 4.33 15.45
N TYR A 245 16.88 3.25 15.51
CA TYR A 245 17.28 2.67 16.79
C TYR A 245 18.79 2.45 16.96
N VAL A 246 19.57 2.63 15.92
CA VAL A 246 21.03 2.42 15.97
C VAL A 246 21.80 3.71 15.70
N LEU A 247 21.28 4.61 14.83
CA LEU A 247 21.89 5.90 14.48
C LEU A 247 21.24 7.04 15.23
#